data_aa554b73f3070460595a07ec7c151d43
#
_entry.id   aa554b73f3070460595a07ec7c151d43
#
_cell.length_a   1.000
_cell.length_b   1.000
_cell.length_c   1.000
_cell.angle_alpha   90.00
_cell.angle_beta   90.00
_cell.angle_gamma   90.00
#
_symmetry.space_group_name_H-M   'P 1'
#
loop_
_entity.id
_entity.type
_entity.pdbx_description
1 polymer ?
#
loop_
_entity_poly.entity_id
_entity_poly.type
_entity_poly.pdbx_seq_one_letter_code
_entity_poly.pdbx_strand_id
1 'polypeptide(L)'
;MARARKNNETVKVLSAYQFESGDVGFSLEYKGISLYRMTRKTGTDEEGEYYWFAFPTYKSKDDKYYKYFYVKFTPEEEEEIVRQIEDLLN
;
A
#
# COMPACT_ATOMS: atom_id res chain seq x y z
N MET A 1 -27.34 -6.62 5.37
CA MET A 1 -26.82 -6.31 5.29
C MET A 1 -25.97 -6.33 4.76
N ALA A 2 -25.70 -6.17 4.79
CA ALA A 2 -25.03 -5.82 4.43
C ALA A 2 -24.11 -6.10 3.98
N ARG A 3 -23.82 -6.35 3.72
CA ARG A 3 -23.07 -6.47 3.27
C ARG A 3 -22.47 -6.03 2.37
N ALA A 4 -22.68 -5.59 2.11
CA ALA A 4 -22.15 -4.66 1.18
C ALA A 4 -20.70 -4.40 1.27
N ARG A 5 -20.09 -4.96 2.15
CA ARG A 5 -18.69 -4.71 2.42
C ARG A 5 -17.79 -5.72 1.76
N LYS A 6 -18.26 -6.28 0.71
CA LYS A 6 -17.53 -7.36 0.09
C LYS A 6 -16.17 -6.97 -0.42
N ASN A 7 -16.05 -5.77 -0.96
CA ASN A 7 -14.78 -5.36 -1.50
C ASN A 7 -13.73 -5.21 -0.40
N ASN A 8 -14.15 -5.05 0.84
CA ASN A 8 -13.20 -4.97 1.92
C ASN A 8 -12.55 -6.29 2.23
N GLU A 9 -13.11 -7.37 1.72
CA GLU A 9 -12.54 -8.68 1.94
C GLU A 9 -11.33 -8.94 1.08
N THR A 10 -11.12 -8.14 0.03
CA THR A 10 -9.99 -8.33 -0.85
C THR A 10 -8.71 -7.80 -0.23
N VAL A 11 -8.80 -6.66 0.44
CA VAL A 11 -7.63 -6.02 1.04
C VAL A 11 -7.93 -5.74 2.51
N LYS A 12 -6.93 -5.98 3.36
CA LYS A 12 -7.03 -5.68 4.78
C LYS A 12 -5.67 -5.19 5.24
N VAL A 13 -5.58 -3.92 5.60
CA VAL A 13 -4.33 -3.37 6.09
C VAL A 13 -4.15 -3.82 7.53
N LEU A 14 -3.02 -4.45 7.79
CA LEU A 14 -2.75 -5.05 9.10
C LEU A 14 -2.06 -4.07 10.03
N SER A 15 -1.21 -3.20 9.49
CA SER A 15 -0.50 -2.22 10.29
C SER A 15 -0.10 -1.06 9.39
N ALA A 16 0.08 0.10 10.01
CA ALA A 16 0.52 1.29 9.28
C ALA A 16 1.38 2.12 10.21
N TYR A 17 2.42 2.72 9.66
CA TYR A 17 3.38 3.50 10.41
C TYR A 17 3.84 4.67 9.54
N GLN A 18 3.73 5.88 10.06
CA GLN A 18 4.11 7.06 9.29
C GLN A 18 5.54 7.46 9.60
N PHE A 19 6.34 7.60 8.56
CA PHE A 19 7.72 8.05 8.69
C PHE A 19 7.76 9.57 8.77
N GLU A 20 8.90 10.08 9.21
CA GLU A 20 9.07 11.53 9.29
C GLU A 20 8.95 12.21 7.95
N SER A 21 9.28 11.51 6.89
CA SER A 21 9.18 12.04 5.53
C SER A 21 7.75 12.24 5.07
N GLY A 22 6.80 11.65 5.78
CA GLY A 22 5.40 11.68 5.36
C GLY A 22 4.96 10.43 4.65
N ASP A 23 5.91 9.60 4.22
CA ASP A 23 5.56 8.32 3.66
C ASP A 23 5.01 7.41 4.75
N VAL A 24 4.26 6.40 4.35
CA VAL A 24 3.65 5.47 5.29
C VAL A 24 4.08 4.05 4.96
N GLY A 25 4.72 3.41 5.93
CA GLY A 25 4.99 1.99 5.81
C GLY A 25 3.79 1.21 6.28
N PHE A 26 3.46 0.12 5.59
CA PHE A 26 2.29 -0.65 5.98
C PHE A 26 2.44 -2.10 5.52
N SER A 27 1.64 -2.94 6.12
CA SER A 27 1.48 -4.32 5.69
C SER A 27 0.01 -4.58 5.50
N LEU A 28 -0.31 -5.54 4.63
CA LEU A 28 -1.70 -5.83 4.33
C LEU A 28 -1.85 -7.29 3.98
N GLU A 29 -3.07 -7.75 4.09
CA GLU A 29 -3.47 -9.05 3.58
C GLU A 29 -4.25 -8.84 2.29
N TYR A 30 -3.84 -9.52 1.23
CA TYR A 30 -4.45 -9.37 -0.07
C TYR A 30 -4.82 -10.74 -0.58
N LYS A 31 -6.11 -11.00 -0.67
CA LYS A 31 -6.63 -12.29 -1.14
C LYS A 31 -6.00 -13.45 -0.37
N GLY A 32 -5.87 -13.26 0.93
CA GLY A 32 -5.35 -14.31 1.79
C GLY A 32 -3.85 -14.40 1.91
N ILE A 33 -3.13 -13.51 1.24
CA ILE A 33 -1.67 -13.50 1.28
C ILE A 33 -1.23 -12.24 2.01
N SER A 34 -0.29 -12.41 2.95
CA SER A 34 0.24 -11.28 3.71
C SER A 34 1.40 -10.65 2.96
N LEU A 35 1.31 -9.34 2.76
CA LEU A 35 2.33 -8.56 2.07
C LEU A 35 2.92 -7.58 3.06
N TYR A 36 4.24 -7.63 3.22
CA TYR A 36 4.93 -6.82 4.22
C TYR A 36 5.83 -5.80 3.58
N ARG A 37 6.13 -4.74 4.33
CA ARG A 37 7.11 -3.72 3.95
C ARG A 37 6.67 -2.94 2.71
N MET A 38 5.39 -2.72 2.59
CA MET A 38 4.87 -1.83 1.57
C MET A 38 5.02 -0.39 2.03
N THR A 39 5.11 0.53 1.11
CA THR A 39 5.20 1.95 1.42
C THR A 39 4.25 2.73 0.53
N ARG A 40 3.45 3.60 1.14
CA ARG A 40 2.67 4.57 0.38
C ARG A 40 3.48 5.86 0.30
N LYS A 41 3.85 6.22 -0.91
CA LYS A 41 4.61 7.45 -1.15
C LYS A 41 3.69 8.49 -1.75
N THR A 42 4.02 9.74 -1.51
CA THR A 42 3.24 10.85 -2.05
C THR A 42 4.14 11.80 -2.79
N GLY A 43 3.55 12.52 -3.73
CA GLY A 43 4.24 13.55 -4.47
C GLY A 43 3.28 14.65 -4.82
N THR A 44 3.81 15.70 -5.43
CA THR A 44 3.01 16.85 -5.82
C THR A 44 3.44 17.27 -7.21
N ASP A 45 2.46 17.54 -8.06
CA ASP A 45 2.74 18.08 -9.38
C ASP A 45 1.78 19.24 -9.65
N GLU A 46 1.70 19.65 -10.90
CA GLU A 46 0.88 20.82 -11.25
C GLU A 46 -0.60 20.60 -10.99
N GLU A 47 -1.02 19.34 -10.97
CA GLU A 47 -2.43 19.01 -10.77
C GLU A 47 -2.77 18.76 -9.31
N GLY A 48 -1.77 18.75 -8.42
CA GLY A 48 -2.02 18.53 -7.01
C GLY A 48 -1.22 17.38 -6.48
N GLU A 49 -1.72 16.82 -5.37
CA GLU A 49 -1.05 15.71 -4.71
C GLU A 49 -1.47 14.39 -5.33
N TYR A 50 -0.55 13.46 -5.37
CA TYR A 50 -0.81 12.12 -5.82
C TYR A 50 -0.04 11.14 -4.95
N TYR A 51 -0.36 9.85 -5.08
CA TYR A 51 0.33 8.82 -4.29
C TYR A 51 0.59 7.60 -5.17
N TRP A 52 1.52 6.79 -4.70
CA TRP A 52 1.76 5.48 -5.31
C TRP A 52 2.28 4.54 -4.23
N PHE A 53 2.19 3.26 -4.51
CA PHE A 53 2.66 2.24 -3.60
C PHE A 53 4.01 1.71 -4.08
N ALA A 54 4.97 1.66 -3.17
CA ALA A 54 6.28 1.11 -3.44
C ALA A 54 6.38 -0.26 -2.79
N PHE A 55 6.88 -1.20 -3.55
CA PHE A 55 7.04 -2.56 -3.07
C PHE A 55 8.45 -2.75 -2.55
N PRO A 56 8.66 -3.68 -1.59
CA PRO A 56 10.01 -3.91 -1.09
C PRO A 56 10.90 -4.46 -2.19
N THR A 57 12.16 -4.03 -2.17
CA THR A 57 13.12 -4.41 -3.19
C THR A 57 14.38 -4.93 -2.53
N TYR A 58 15.20 -5.57 -3.34
CA TYR A 58 16.52 -5.98 -2.91
C TYR A 58 17.50 -5.67 -4.03
N LYS A 59 18.77 -5.54 -3.65
CA LYS A 59 19.83 -5.25 -4.60
C LYS A 59 20.56 -6.53 -4.93
N SER A 60 20.65 -6.86 -6.21
CA SER A 60 21.31 -8.07 -6.66
C SER A 60 22.80 -7.85 -6.78
N LYS A 61 23.50 -8.92 -7.10
CA LYS A 61 24.96 -8.87 -7.22
C LYS A 61 25.43 -7.97 -8.35
N ASP A 62 24.59 -7.77 -9.36
CA ASP A 62 24.96 -6.92 -10.49
C ASP A 62 24.44 -5.50 -10.33
N ASP A 63 24.18 -5.08 -9.10
CA ASP A 63 23.79 -3.71 -8.74
C ASP A 63 22.45 -3.30 -9.30
N LYS A 64 21.59 -4.25 -9.58
CA LYS A 64 20.24 -3.95 -10.02
C LYS A 64 19.26 -4.21 -8.88
N TYR A 65 18.15 -3.46 -8.87
CA TYR A 65 17.13 -3.59 -7.85
C TYR A 65 15.96 -4.38 -8.41
N TYR A 66 15.49 -5.33 -7.64
CA TYR A 66 14.35 -6.16 -8.00
C TYR A 66 13.32 -6.12 -6.88
N LYS A 67 12.05 -6.18 -7.24
CA LYS A 67 10.99 -6.26 -6.25
C LYS A 67 10.87 -7.69 -5.74
N TYR A 68 10.62 -7.82 -4.44
CA TYR A 68 10.33 -9.14 -3.89
C TYR A 68 9.02 -9.68 -4.44
N PHE A 69 8.08 -8.79 -4.72
CA PHE A 69 6.80 -9.17 -5.28
C PHE A 69 6.17 -7.94 -5.92
N TYR A 70 5.14 -8.18 -6.70
CA TYR A 70 4.42 -7.10 -7.34
C TYR A 70 2.96 -7.48 -7.48
N VAL A 71 2.06 -6.58 -7.12
CA VAL A 71 0.62 -6.76 -7.27
C VAL A 71 0.07 -5.51 -7.92
N LYS A 72 -0.73 -5.71 -8.96
CA LYS A 72 -1.39 -4.58 -9.59
C LYS A 72 -2.79 -4.44 -8.98
N PHE A 73 -2.93 -3.48 -8.08
CA PHE A 73 -4.21 -3.24 -7.43
C PHE A 73 -5.14 -2.51 -8.38
N THR A 74 -6.42 -2.80 -8.25
CA THR A 74 -7.41 -2.01 -8.97
C THR A 74 -7.55 -0.64 -8.29
N PRO A 75 -8.10 0.36 -9.01
CA PRO A 75 -8.31 1.66 -8.36
C PRO A 75 -9.15 1.57 -7.09
N GLU A 76 -10.17 0.71 -7.09
CA GLU A 76 -10.99 0.53 -5.89
C GLU A 76 -10.19 -0.05 -4.75
N GLU A 77 -9.31 -1.01 -5.06
CA GLU A 77 -8.47 -1.60 -4.02
C GLU A 77 -7.49 -0.58 -3.46
N GLU A 78 -6.93 0.25 -4.32
CA GLU A 78 -6.02 1.30 -3.85
C GLU A 78 -6.71 2.28 -2.92
N GLU A 79 -7.92 2.69 -3.27
CA GLU A 79 -8.67 3.60 -2.42
C GLU A 79 -8.99 2.98 -1.08
N GLU A 80 -9.35 1.72 -1.09
CA GLU A 80 -9.66 1.03 0.17
C GLU A 80 -8.42 0.90 1.03
N ILE A 81 -7.26 0.61 0.43
CA ILE A 81 -6.01 0.53 1.18
C ILE A 81 -5.70 1.87 1.84
N VAL A 82 -5.82 2.97 1.07
CA VAL A 82 -5.53 4.29 1.62
C VAL A 82 -6.49 4.62 2.75
N ARG A 83 -7.77 4.30 2.59
CA ARG A 83 -8.75 4.56 3.63
C ARG A 83 -8.41 3.80 4.91
N GLN A 84 -8.03 2.54 4.78
CA GLN A 84 -7.69 1.74 5.96
C GLN A 84 -6.40 2.24 6.61
N ILE A 85 -5.43 2.68 5.81
CA ILE A 85 -4.22 3.27 6.36
C ILE A 85 -4.57 4.49 7.19
N GLU A 86 -5.40 5.36 6.66
CA GLU A 86 -5.77 6.58 7.38
C GLU A 86 -6.52 6.27 8.66
N ASP A 87 -7.39 5.26 8.61
CA ASP A 87 -8.08 4.85 9.84
C ASP A 87 -7.10 4.38 10.91
N LEU A 88 -6.07 3.64 10.52
CA LEU A 88 -5.09 3.13 11.47
C LEU A 88 -4.20 4.23 12.03
N LEU A 89 -3.91 5.27 11.25
CA LEU A 89 -3.05 6.35 11.69
C LEU A 89 -3.80 7.36 12.55
N ASN A 90 -5.11 7.39 12.47
CA ASN A 90 -5.92 8.26 13.29
C ASN A 90 -6.44 7.49 14.49
#